data_96d0b6b23393d577d456f12e1f5102f3
#
_entry.id   96d0b6b23393d577d456f12e1f5102f3
#
_cell.length_a   1.000
_cell.length_b   1.000
_cell.length_c   1.000
_cell.angle_alpha   90.00
_cell.angle_beta   90.00
_cell.angle_gamma   90.00
#
_symmetry.space_group_name_H-M   'P 1'
#
loop_
_entity.id
_entity.type
_entity.pdbx_description
1 polymer ?
#
loop_
_entity_poly.entity_id
_entity_poly.type
_entity_poly.pdbx_seq_one_letter_code
_entity_poly.pdbx_strand_id
1 'polypeptide(L)'
;MAYTLRHLADPQAFEASFDLMRVLRPHITEPANYVAQLLRQTAQGYRLLAAWDAGRVVGLAGYRTLENLLYGRFIYVDDLVVHPDLQRSGLGARLLDAVRAEAVPH
;
A
#
# COMPACT_ATOMS: atom_id res chain seq x y z
N MET A 1 14.62 13.23 5.87
CA MET A 1 14.82 11.78 5.71
C MET A 1 14.41 11.33 4.32
N ALA A 2 15.19 10.46 3.74
CA ALA A 2 14.90 9.91 2.43
C ALA A 2 14.19 8.56 2.59
N TYR A 3 13.02 8.44 1.98
CA TYR A 3 12.29 7.19 1.93
C TYR A 3 12.38 6.60 0.52
N THR A 4 12.45 5.28 0.45
CA THR A 4 12.34 4.58 -0.83
C THR A 4 10.90 4.10 -0.99
N LEU A 5 10.25 4.49 -2.09
CA LEU A 5 8.90 4.05 -2.40
C LEU A 5 8.97 2.97 -3.47
N ARG A 6 8.41 1.80 -3.20
CA ARG A 6 8.33 0.73 -4.20
C ARG A 6 7.14 -0.18 -3.93
N HIS A 7 6.61 -0.74 -4.99
CA HIS A 7 5.51 -1.70 -4.88
C HIS A 7 6.04 -3.03 -4.36
N LEU A 8 5.25 -3.66 -3.50
CA LEU A 8 5.52 -5.01 -3.01
C LEU A 8 4.89 -6.01 -3.97
N ALA A 9 5.62 -7.05 -4.34
CA ALA A 9 5.18 -7.96 -5.39
C ALA A 9 5.42 -9.44 -5.10
N ASP A 10 6.03 -9.79 -3.98
CA ASP A 10 6.30 -11.19 -3.65
C ASP A 10 5.94 -11.48 -2.19
N PRO A 11 5.79 -12.78 -1.82
CA PRO A 11 5.35 -13.14 -0.48
C PRO A 11 6.24 -12.60 0.63
N GLN A 12 7.55 -12.59 0.44
CA GLN A 12 8.48 -12.10 1.45
C GLN A 12 8.29 -10.60 1.68
N ALA A 13 8.12 -9.83 0.60
CA ALA A 13 7.87 -8.40 0.70
C ALA A 13 6.52 -8.11 1.37
N PHE A 14 5.49 -8.90 1.03
CA PHE A 14 4.20 -8.76 1.69
C PHE A 14 4.30 -9.02 3.20
N GLU A 15 5.05 -10.04 3.59
CA GLU A 15 5.23 -10.33 5.01
C GLU A 15 5.89 -9.16 5.75
N ALA A 16 6.83 -8.46 5.10
CA ALA A 16 7.48 -7.29 5.69
C ALA A 16 6.50 -6.16 6.00
N SER A 17 5.35 -6.12 5.34
CA SER A 17 4.33 -5.09 5.56
C SER A 17 3.32 -5.45 6.66
N PHE A 18 3.37 -6.68 7.17
CA PHE A 18 2.34 -7.19 8.08
C PHE A 18 2.18 -6.35 9.34
N ASP A 19 3.28 -6.05 10.03
CA ASP A 19 3.21 -5.34 11.29
C ASP A 19 2.62 -3.95 11.13
N LEU A 20 2.98 -3.24 10.07
CA LEU A 20 2.43 -1.91 9.84
C LEU A 20 0.96 -1.98 9.42
N MET A 21 0.59 -2.93 8.57
CA MET A 21 -0.81 -3.06 8.16
C MET A 21 -1.72 -3.32 9.35
N ARG A 22 -1.24 -4.01 10.38
CA ARG A 22 -2.03 -4.25 11.59
C ARG A 22 -2.39 -2.97 12.36
N VAL A 23 -1.62 -1.90 12.19
CA VAL A 23 -1.97 -0.60 12.79
C VAL A 23 -3.31 -0.13 12.25
N LEU A 24 -3.52 -0.32 10.94
CA LEU A 24 -4.77 0.07 10.28
C LEU A 24 -5.86 -1.00 10.41
N ARG A 25 -5.46 -2.27 10.34
CA ARG A 25 -6.36 -3.42 10.30
C ARG A 25 -6.02 -4.41 11.42
N PRO A 26 -6.35 -4.07 12.68
CA PRO A 26 -5.92 -4.90 13.82
C PRO A 26 -6.55 -6.30 13.86
N HIS A 27 -7.56 -6.55 13.03
CA HIS A 27 -8.17 -7.88 12.94
C HIS A 27 -7.31 -8.91 12.21
N ILE A 28 -6.30 -8.48 11.43
CA ILE A 28 -5.38 -9.43 10.81
C ILE A 28 -4.38 -9.90 11.87
N THR A 29 -4.30 -11.22 12.08
CA THR A 29 -3.53 -11.78 13.18
C THR A 29 -2.48 -12.79 12.75
N GLU A 30 -2.62 -13.37 11.56
CA GLU A 30 -1.73 -14.43 11.08
C GLU A 30 -1.00 -13.97 9.83
N PRO A 31 0.35 -13.86 9.89
CA PRO A 31 1.10 -13.40 8.72
C PRO A 31 0.86 -14.24 7.46
N ALA A 32 0.79 -15.57 7.61
CA ALA A 32 0.59 -16.44 6.45
C ALA A 32 -0.76 -16.20 5.78
N ASN A 33 -1.81 -15.97 6.57
CA ASN A 33 -3.14 -15.70 6.02
C ASN A 33 -3.17 -14.32 5.33
N TYR A 34 -2.49 -13.34 5.92
CA TYR A 34 -2.37 -12.01 5.33
C TYR A 34 -1.67 -12.08 3.96
N VAL A 35 -0.52 -12.77 3.89
CA VAL A 35 0.23 -12.92 2.65
C VAL A 35 -0.62 -13.63 1.60
N ALA A 36 -1.32 -14.71 1.98
CA ALA A 36 -2.17 -15.44 1.06
C ALA A 36 -3.29 -14.55 0.51
N GLN A 37 -3.89 -13.71 1.35
CA GLN A 37 -4.92 -12.78 0.91
C GLN A 37 -4.36 -11.73 -0.05
N LEU A 38 -3.18 -11.17 0.25
CA LEU A 38 -2.55 -10.20 -0.65
C LEU A 38 -2.24 -10.81 -2.02
N LEU A 39 -1.80 -12.08 -2.04
CA LEU A 39 -1.58 -12.76 -3.32
C LEU A 39 -2.87 -12.87 -4.13
N ARG A 40 -3.99 -13.17 -3.48
CA ARG A 40 -5.29 -13.20 -4.16
C ARG A 40 -5.71 -11.82 -4.65
N GLN A 41 -5.55 -10.80 -3.80
CA GLN A 41 -5.94 -9.43 -4.15
C GLN A 41 -5.10 -8.85 -5.27
N THR A 42 -3.78 -9.10 -5.25
CA THR A 42 -2.90 -8.60 -6.32
C THR A 42 -3.20 -9.28 -7.64
N ALA A 43 -3.63 -10.54 -7.63
CA ALA A 43 -4.10 -11.22 -8.83
C ALA A 43 -5.36 -10.56 -9.40
N GLN A 44 -6.10 -9.81 -8.60
CA GLN A 44 -7.32 -9.10 -8.98
C GLN A 44 -7.08 -7.60 -9.23
N GLY A 45 -5.83 -7.17 -9.30
CA GLY A 45 -5.50 -5.80 -9.61
C GLY A 45 -5.13 -4.90 -8.44
N TYR A 46 -5.14 -5.42 -7.21
CA TYR A 46 -4.68 -4.65 -6.06
C TYR A 46 -3.17 -4.44 -6.14
N ARG A 47 -2.71 -3.24 -5.80
CA ARG A 47 -1.29 -2.93 -5.72
C ARG A 47 -0.99 -2.32 -4.36
N LEU A 48 0.14 -2.70 -3.79
CA LEU A 48 0.56 -2.23 -2.48
C LEU A 48 1.90 -1.50 -2.61
N LEU A 49 1.85 -0.18 -2.45
CA LEU A 49 3.04 0.67 -2.48
C LEU A 49 3.55 0.82 -1.04
N ALA A 50 4.84 0.58 -0.85
CA ALA A 50 5.45 0.70 0.46
C ALA A 50 6.51 1.78 0.48
N ALA A 51 6.57 2.52 1.60
CA ALA A 51 7.68 3.42 1.91
C ALA A 51 8.62 2.70 2.86
N TRP A 52 9.89 2.71 2.53
CA TRP A 52 10.94 2.03 3.29
C TRP A 52 11.88 3.05 3.92
N ASP A 53 12.27 2.80 5.15
CA ASP A 53 13.32 3.55 5.85
C ASP A 53 14.24 2.55 6.53
N ALA A 54 15.51 2.51 6.11
CA ALA A 54 16.52 1.64 6.70
C ALA A 54 16.08 0.17 6.77
N GLY A 55 15.47 -0.34 5.71
CA GLY A 55 15.04 -1.73 5.64
C GLY A 55 13.71 -2.05 6.31
N ARG A 56 13.02 -1.03 6.86
CA ARG A 56 11.71 -1.22 7.49
C ARG A 56 10.62 -0.58 6.62
N VAL A 57 9.47 -1.22 6.60
CA VAL A 57 8.27 -0.61 6.00
C VAL A 57 7.70 0.38 7.00
N VAL A 58 7.62 1.66 6.60
CA VAL A 58 7.11 2.74 7.47
C VAL A 58 5.87 3.40 6.92
N GLY A 59 5.46 3.07 5.72
CA GLY A 59 4.21 3.56 5.14
C GLY A 59 3.70 2.60 4.09
N LEU A 60 2.37 2.56 3.92
CA LEU A 60 1.72 1.68 2.94
C LEU A 60 0.55 2.41 2.29
N ALA A 61 0.39 2.20 0.99
CA ALA A 61 -0.79 2.63 0.26
C ALA A 61 -1.24 1.48 -0.63
N GLY A 62 -2.37 0.87 -0.30
CA GLY A 62 -2.97 -0.19 -1.08
C GLY A 62 -4.10 0.37 -1.93
N TYR A 63 -4.10 0.06 -3.24
CA TYR A 63 -5.03 0.70 -4.15
C TYR A 63 -5.36 -0.21 -5.33
N ARG A 64 -6.44 0.13 -6.01
CA ARG A 64 -6.86 -0.54 -7.23
C ARG A 64 -7.22 0.51 -8.27
N THR A 65 -6.92 0.19 -9.53
CA THR A 65 -7.42 0.97 -10.65
C THR A 65 -8.75 0.34 -11.07
N LEU A 66 -9.81 1.14 -11.04
CA LEU A 66 -11.15 0.71 -11.39
C LEU A 66 -11.64 1.50 -12.60
N GLU A 67 -12.68 0.99 -13.23
CA GLU A 67 -13.31 1.66 -14.34
C GLU A 67 -14.82 1.49 -14.26
N ASN A 68 -15.54 2.58 -14.48
CA ASN A 68 -16.99 2.49 -14.60
C ASN A 68 -17.49 3.51 -15.66
N LEU A 69 -18.76 3.41 -15.98
CA LEU A 69 -19.33 4.23 -17.06
C LEU A 69 -19.47 5.70 -16.68
N LEU A 70 -19.50 5.98 -15.37
CA LEU A 70 -19.66 7.36 -14.89
C LEU A 70 -18.33 8.12 -14.87
N TYR A 71 -17.28 7.50 -14.32
CA TYR A 71 -16.00 8.17 -14.08
C TYR A 71 -14.91 7.77 -15.07
N GLY A 72 -15.13 6.71 -15.88
CA GLY A 72 -14.05 6.12 -16.64
C GLY A 72 -13.08 5.42 -15.68
N ARG A 73 -11.77 5.60 -15.91
CA ARG A 73 -10.75 4.96 -15.08
C ARG A 73 -10.42 5.86 -13.89
N PHE A 74 -10.33 5.25 -12.72
CA PHE A 74 -10.01 5.98 -11.50
C PHE A 74 -9.28 5.05 -10.52
N ILE A 75 -8.62 5.66 -9.54
CA ILE A 75 -7.94 4.92 -8.49
C ILE A 75 -8.80 4.94 -7.22
N TYR A 76 -8.94 3.76 -6.62
CA TYR A 76 -9.58 3.61 -5.33
C TYR A 76 -8.50 3.18 -4.31
N VAL A 77 -8.32 4.00 -3.27
CA VAL A 77 -7.37 3.69 -2.21
C VAL A 77 -8.08 2.91 -1.12
N ASP A 78 -7.70 1.63 -0.98
CA ASP A 78 -8.29 0.75 0.03
C ASP A 78 -7.65 0.94 1.40
N ASP A 79 -6.33 1.13 1.41
CA ASP A 79 -5.54 1.14 2.65
C ASP A 79 -4.50 2.23 2.57
N LEU A 80 -4.42 3.04 3.62
CA LEU A 80 -3.37 4.05 3.74
C LEU A 80 -2.96 4.11 5.21
N VAL A 81 -1.70 3.78 5.49
CA VAL A 81 -1.20 3.80 6.86
C VAL A 81 0.25 4.28 6.87
N VAL A 82 0.58 5.07 7.88
CA VAL A 82 1.93 5.55 8.14
C VAL A 82 2.29 5.16 9.57
N HIS A 83 3.53 4.72 9.77
CA HIS A 83 4.00 4.37 11.11
C HIS A 83 3.64 5.50 12.08
N PRO A 84 3.14 5.17 13.29
CA PRO A 84 2.69 6.20 14.24
C PRO A 84 3.73 7.29 14.53
N ASP A 85 5.02 6.94 14.55
CA ASP A 85 6.09 7.90 14.81
C ASP A 85 6.32 8.87 13.65
N LEU A 86 5.76 8.58 12.48
CA LEU A 86 5.95 9.38 11.28
C LEU A 86 4.67 10.06 10.81
N GLN A 87 3.59 9.96 11.57
CA GLN A 87 2.37 10.70 11.25
C GLN A 87 2.67 12.19 11.35
N ARG A 88 2.08 12.97 10.45
CA ARG A 88 2.32 14.42 10.29
C ARG A 88 3.69 14.76 9.70
N SER A 89 4.42 13.76 9.19
CA SER A 89 5.70 14.00 8.50
C SER A 89 5.54 14.35 7.03
N GLY A 90 4.31 14.24 6.49
CA GLY A 90 4.05 14.38 5.07
C GLY A 90 4.20 13.09 4.28
N LEU A 91 4.54 11.97 4.93
CA LEU A 91 4.74 10.70 4.24
C LEU A 91 3.45 10.19 3.59
N GLY A 92 2.31 10.33 4.29
CA GLY A 92 1.01 9.94 3.72
C GLY A 92 0.72 10.68 2.43
N ALA A 93 0.98 11.99 2.39
CA ALA A 93 0.78 12.78 1.17
C ALA A 93 1.72 12.33 0.06
N ARG A 94 2.97 11.99 0.37
CA ARG A 94 3.91 11.48 -0.62
C ARG A 94 3.45 10.14 -1.20
N LEU A 95 2.92 9.26 -0.37
CA LEU A 95 2.38 7.99 -0.83
C LEU A 95 1.19 8.22 -1.77
N LEU A 96 0.28 9.11 -1.40
CA LEU A 96 -0.88 9.41 -2.25
C LEU A 96 -0.47 10.07 -3.56
N ASP A 97 0.53 10.95 -3.55
CA ASP A 97 1.03 11.56 -4.78
C ASP A 97 1.64 10.50 -5.71
N ALA A 98 2.39 9.54 -5.17
CA ALA A 98 2.95 8.45 -5.96
C ALA A 98 1.85 7.56 -6.55
N VAL A 99 0.80 7.28 -5.78
CA VAL A 99 -0.35 6.51 -6.27
C VAL A 99 -1.07 7.27 -7.38
N ARG A 100 -1.29 8.59 -7.22
CA ARG A 100 -1.92 9.41 -8.26
C ARG A 100 -1.12 9.41 -9.55
N ALA A 101 0.20 9.37 -9.48
CA ALA A 101 1.04 9.31 -10.66
C ALA A 101 0.77 8.06 -11.51
N GLU A 102 0.34 6.96 -10.89
CA GLU A 102 -0.03 5.74 -11.60
C GLU A 102 -1.35 5.88 -12.36
N ALA A 103 -2.17 6.88 -12.02
CA ALA A 103 -3.46 7.10 -12.66
C ALA A 103 -3.35 7.97 -13.91
N VAL A 104 -2.19 8.50 -14.23
CA VAL A 104 -2.03 9.39 -15.40
C VAL A 104 -2.34 8.60 -16.67
N PRO A 105 -3.24 9.08 -17.51
CA PRO A 105 -3.57 8.39 -18.77
C PRO A 105 -2.36 8.29 -19.68
N HIS A 106 -2.24 7.15 -20.34
CA HIS A 106 -1.18 6.91 -21.32
C HIS A 106 -1.72 7.03 -22.73
#